data_551bdb096ca2402d48b7ed532a114ab7
#
_entry.id   551bdb096ca2402d48b7ed532a114ab7
#
_cell.length_a   1.000
_cell.length_b   1.000
_cell.length_c   1.000
_cell.angle_alpha   90.00
_cell.angle_beta   90.00
_cell.angle_gamma   90.00
#
_symmetry.space_group_name_H-M   'P 1'
#
loop_
_entity.id
_entity.type
_entity.pdbx_description
1 polymer ?
#
loop_
_entity_poly.entity_id
_entity_poly.type
_entity_poly.pdbx_seq_one_letter_code
_entity_poly.pdbx_strand_id
1 'polypeptide(L)'
;MAAIQKIPRRKSEKASSRKLLPIPAAKKSVVLGVTGSIAAYKSAELASLLVKQGHNVFVVMTHDASEFISQLTLQTLSKNPVMTSFFDEKESWRPGHIELADLTNLLLIAPATAHIIAELAHGLAGHPLTAIALATHAPILIAPAMNGKMWAHPATQENVEKLKARGVEFIGPEDGMLACGYEGLGRLWKVNEIAFRAEFLLTQHDKLIA
;
A
#
# COMPACT_ATOMS: atom_id res chain seq x y z
N MET A 1 54.63 -42.92 -49.50
CA MET A 1 53.15 -42.78 -49.61
C MET A 1 52.59 -42.53 -48.24
N ALA A 2 52.31 -41.27 -47.93
CA ALA A 2 51.80 -40.85 -46.58
C ALA A 2 50.26 -40.81 -46.64
N ALA A 3 49.61 -41.49 -45.71
CA ALA A 3 48.14 -41.57 -45.56
C ALA A 3 47.62 -40.28 -44.92
N ILE A 4 46.71 -39.60 -45.62
CA ILE A 4 45.99 -38.42 -45.15
C ILE A 4 44.86 -38.86 -44.21
N GLN A 5 45.00 -38.55 -42.91
CA GLN A 5 43.94 -38.74 -41.88
C GLN A 5 42.85 -37.70 -42.09
N LYS A 6 41.58 -38.15 -42.30
CA LYS A 6 40.41 -37.32 -42.37
C LYS A 6 40.00 -36.82 -40.97
N ILE A 7 39.94 -35.48 -40.76
CA ILE A 7 39.46 -34.83 -39.59
C ILE A 7 37.92 -34.93 -39.57
N PRO A 8 37.26 -35.38 -38.48
CA PRO A 8 35.78 -35.44 -38.40
C PRO A 8 35.20 -34.03 -38.26
N ARG A 9 34.20 -33.74 -39.07
CA ARG A 9 33.40 -32.49 -38.98
C ARG A 9 32.64 -32.43 -37.65
N ARG A 10 32.88 -31.40 -36.86
CA ARG A 10 32.07 -31.05 -35.66
C ARG A 10 30.61 -30.79 -36.10
N LYS A 11 29.68 -31.52 -35.50
CA LYS A 11 28.25 -31.24 -35.62
C LYS A 11 27.96 -29.89 -34.95
N SER A 12 27.27 -29.00 -35.70
CA SER A 12 26.80 -27.72 -35.17
C SER A 12 25.78 -27.98 -34.03
N GLU A 13 26.15 -27.68 -32.83
CA GLU A 13 25.21 -27.60 -31.68
C GLU A 13 24.19 -26.50 -31.98
N LYS A 14 22.91 -26.87 -32.02
CA LYS A 14 21.79 -25.93 -32.06
C LYS A 14 21.86 -25.07 -30.83
N ALA A 15 22.03 -23.76 -31.01
CA ALA A 15 21.94 -22.77 -29.92
C ALA A 15 20.55 -22.90 -29.28
N SER A 16 20.52 -23.44 -28.07
CA SER A 16 19.35 -23.44 -27.21
C SER A 16 18.99 -21.99 -26.94
N SER A 17 17.85 -21.54 -27.43
CA SER A 17 17.30 -20.24 -27.07
C SER A 17 17.02 -20.21 -25.56
N ARG A 18 17.95 -19.67 -24.77
CA ARG A 18 17.69 -19.35 -23.36
C ARG A 18 16.50 -18.38 -23.33
N LYS A 19 15.35 -18.91 -22.92
CA LYS A 19 14.21 -18.09 -22.55
C LYS A 19 14.70 -17.13 -21.47
N LEU A 20 14.86 -15.86 -21.81
CA LEU A 20 15.15 -14.81 -20.85
C LEU A 20 14.01 -14.84 -19.83
N LEU A 21 14.33 -15.21 -18.59
CA LEU A 21 13.41 -15.04 -17.48
C LEU A 21 13.11 -13.54 -17.37
N PRO A 22 11.85 -13.13 -17.19
CA PRO A 22 11.54 -11.73 -17.02
C PRO A 22 12.36 -11.19 -15.86
N ILE A 23 13.04 -10.07 -16.07
CA ILE A 23 13.75 -9.34 -15.00
C ILE A 23 12.68 -9.05 -13.95
N PRO A 24 12.87 -9.46 -12.66
CA PRO A 24 11.90 -9.13 -11.63
C PRO A 24 11.73 -7.61 -11.61
N ALA A 25 10.49 -7.13 -11.70
CA ALA A 25 10.21 -5.72 -11.54
C ALA A 25 10.85 -5.24 -10.22
N ALA A 26 11.49 -4.06 -10.26
CA ALA A 26 12.14 -3.52 -9.07
C ALA A 26 11.12 -3.47 -7.92
N LYS A 27 11.51 -3.95 -6.73
CA LYS A 27 10.66 -3.93 -5.55
C LYS A 27 10.18 -2.51 -5.28
N LYS A 28 8.88 -2.32 -5.24
CA LYS A 28 8.27 -1.04 -4.88
C LYS A 28 8.00 -0.98 -3.39
N SER A 29 8.16 0.20 -2.80
CA SER A 29 7.85 0.45 -1.40
C SER A 29 6.41 0.97 -1.27
N VAL A 30 5.59 0.28 -0.50
CA VAL A 30 4.21 0.66 -0.18
C VAL A 30 4.13 0.98 1.30
N VAL A 31 3.72 2.19 1.65
CA VAL A 31 3.32 2.49 3.02
C VAL A 31 1.84 2.16 3.16
N LEU A 32 1.53 1.20 4.03
CA LEU A 32 0.17 0.80 4.39
C LEU A 32 -0.24 1.48 5.69
N GLY A 33 -1.09 2.50 5.58
CA GLY A 33 -1.73 3.17 6.71
C GLY A 33 -2.94 2.38 7.21
N VAL A 34 -2.97 2.04 8.50
CA VAL A 34 -4.08 1.31 9.13
C VAL A 34 -4.69 2.19 10.21
N THR A 35 -6.01 2.44 10.14
CA THR A 35 -6.72 3.32 11.07
C THR A 35 -7.79 2.59 11.87
N GLY A 36 -8.30 3.22 12.94
CA GLY A 36 -9.18 2.64 13.94
C GLY A 36 -10.59 2.31 13.43
N SER A 37 -10.71 1.27 12.64
CA SER A 37 -11.97 0.71 12.14
C SER A 37 -12.03 -0.78 12.43
N ILE A 38 -13.23 -1.32 12.64
CA ILE A 38 -13.41 -2.78 12.74
C ILE A 38 -12.82 -3.51 11.52
N ALA A 39 -12.76 -2.87 10.35
CA ALA A 39 -12.16 -3.43 9.16
C ALA A 39 -10.61 -3.52 9.20
N ALA A 40 -9.95 -3.04 10.27
CA ALA A 40 -8.49 -3.10 10.41
C ALA A 40 -7.94 -4.53 10.34
N TYR A 41 -8.70 -5.56 10.77
CA TYR A 41 -8.27 -6.95 10.63
C TYR A 41 -7.99 -7.36 9.18
N LYS A 42 -8.66 -6.74 8.20
CA LYS A 42 -8.44 -7.00 6.77
C LYS A 42 -7.09 -6.48 6.27
N SER A 43 -6.48 -5.54 6.99
CA SER A 43 -5.15 -5.04 6.64
C SER A 43 -4.07 -6.12 6.76
N ALA A 44 -4.29 -7.16 7.57
CA ALA A 44 -3.41 -8.32 7.63
C ALA A 44 -3.38 -9.09 6.30
N GLU A 45 -4.55 -9.35 5.72
CA GLU A 45 -4.67 -9.99 4.41
C GLU A 45 -4.05 -9.10 3.31
N LEU A 46 -4.35 -7.80 3.34
CA LEU A 46 -3.83 -6.82 2.38
C LEU A 46 -2.30 -6.73 2.44
N ALA A 47 -1.70 -6.63 3.63
CA ALA A 47 -0.25 -6.63 3.81
C ALA A 47 0.39 -7.91 3.26
N SER A 48 -0.19 -9.09 3.60
CA SER A 48 0.29 -10.37 3.09
C SER A 48 0.22 -10.46 1.56
N LEU A 49 -0.85 -9.93 0.96
CA LEU A 49 -1.05 -9.94 -0.49
C LEU A 49 -0.02 -9.04 -1.20
N LEU A 50 0.19 -7.82 -0.72
CA LEU A 50 1.18 -6.90 -1.27
C LEU A 50 2.61 -7.46 -1.18
N VAL A 51 2.96 -8.11 -0.05
CA VAL A 51 4.26 -8.79 0.10
C VAL A 51 4.40 -9.96 -0.89
N LYS A 52 3.33 -10.75 -1.11
CA LYS A 52 3.33 -11.84 -2.10
C LYS A 52 3.47 -11.33 -3.54
N GLN A 53 2.98 -10.15 -3.84
CA GLN A 53 3.17 -9.47 -5.12
C GLN A 53 4.60 -8.93 -5.32
N GLY A 54 5.46 -9.01 -4.28
CA GLY A 54 6.88 -8.66 -4.35
C GLY A 54 7.21 -7.27 -3.81
N HIS A 55 6.23 -6.54 -3.27
CA HIS A 55 6.44 -5.21 -2.73
C HIS A 55 7.11 -5.23 -1.35
N ASN A 56 7.81 -4.14 -1.03
CA ASN A 56 8.30 -3.85 0.31
C ASN A 56 7.21 -3.06 1.05
N VAL A 57 6.59 -3.67 2.06
CA VAL A 57 5.44 -3.08 2.76
C VAL A 57 5.86 -2.55 4.12
N PHE A 58 5.70 -1.25 4.33
CA PHE A 58 5.88 -0.59 5.62
C PHE A 58 4.52 -0.25 6.21
N VAL A 59 4.26 -0.66 7.43
CA VAL A 59 2.96 -0.42 8.06
C VAL A 59 3.06 0.73 9.06
N VAL A 60 2.11 1.66 8.95
CA VAL A 60 1.94 2.77 9.89
C VAL A 60 0.54 2.67 10.47
N MET A 61 0.42 2.51 11.79
CA MET A 61 -0.85 2.36 12.49
C MET A 61 -1.18 3.62 13.29
N THR A 62 -2.44 4.02 13.28
CA THR A 62 -2.93 4.97 14.29
C THR A 62 -3.07 4.25 15.64
N HIS A 63 -3.08 5.02 16.72
CA HIS A 63 -3.29 4.47 18.07
C HIS A 63 -4.57 3.62 18.14
N ASP A 64 -5.67 4.12 17.61
CA ASP A 64 -6.95 3.42 17.61
C ASP A 64 -6.94 2.13 16.77
N ALA A 65 -6.08 2.03 15.76
CA ALA A 65 -5.94 0.79 14.99
C ALA A 65 -5.40 -0.35 15.84
N SER A 66 -4.57 -0.06 16.84
CA SER A 66 -3.97 -1.05 17.74
C SER A 66 -5.01 -1.76 18.62
N GLU A 67 -6.19 -1.16 18.82
CA GLU A 67 -7.31 -1.78 19.53
C GLU A 67 -8.02 -2.88 18.69
N PHE A 68 -7.87 -2.86 17.38
CA PHE A 68 -8.52 -3.81 16.47
C PHE A 68 -7.60 -4.89 15.93
N ILE A 69 -6.30 -4.60 15.82
CA ILE A 69 -5.30 -5.55 15.30
C ILE A 69 -3.95 -5.29 15.96
N SER A 70 -3.24 -6.35 16.33
CA SER A 70 -1.94 -6.22 16.98
C SER A 70 -0.85 -5.79 15.99
N GLN A 71 0.07 -4.92 16.45
CA GLN A 71 1.28 -4.54 15.70
C GLN A 71 2.08 -5.78 15.28
N LEU A 72 2.21 -6.78 16.18
CA LEU A 72 2.95 -8.01 15.93
C LEU A 72 2.42 -8.77 14.70
N THR A 73 1.09 -8.79 14.50
CA THR A 73 0.49 -9.41 13.32
C THR A 73 0.97 -8.74 12.05
N LEU A 74 0.90 -7.41 12.00
CA LEU A 74 1.28 -6.64 10.81
C LEU A 74 2.79 -6.63 10.58
N GLN A 75 3.59 -6.57 11.64
CA GLN A 75 5.05 -6.69 11.57
C GLN A 75 5.48 -8.04 10.98
N THR A 76 4.84 -9.13 11.44
CA THR A 76 5.15 -10.48 10.95
C THR A 76 4.82 -10.64 9.46
N LEU A 77 3.70 -10.07 9.01
CA LEU A 77 3.24 -10.18 7.62
C LEU A 77 4.00 -9.27 6.67
N SER A 78 4.30 -8.03 7.08
CA SER A 78 5.07 -7.06 6.29
C SER A 78 6.58 -7.34 6.29
N LYS A 79 7.08 -8.06 7.32
CA LYS A 79 8.51 -8.31 7.59
C LYS A 79 9.30 -7.02 7.85
N ASN A 80 8.62 -5.96 8.24
CA ASN A 80 9.18 -4.67 8.60
C ASN A 80 8.62 -4.21 9.96
N PRO A 81 9.33 -3.39 10.73
CA PRO A 81 8.78 -2.76 11.92
C PRO A 81 7.51 -1.97 11.59
N VAL A 82 6.58 -1.92 12.55
CA VAL A 82 5.35 -1.14 12.45
C VAL A 82 5.52 0.17 13.19
N MET A 83 5.31 1.28 12.49
CA MET A 83 5.37 2.61 13.09
C MET A 83 4.01 2.99 13.68
N THR A 84 4.00 3.43 14.95
CA THR A 84 2.79 3.90 15.66
C THR A 84 2.95 5.30 16.25
N SER A 85 4.18 5.72 16.47
CA SER A 85 4.53 7.00 17.07
C SER A 85 5.71 7.64 16.33
N PHE A 86 5.82 8.96 16.39
CA PHE A 86 7.02 9.69 15.96
C PHE A 86 8.28 9.31 16.76
N PHE A 87 8.11 8.68 17.91
CA PHE A 87 9.18 8.38 18.86
C PHE A 87 9.52 6.89 18.90
N ASP A 88 9.00 6.08 17.98
CA ASP A 88 9.30 4.64 17.90
C ASP A 88 10.78 4.39 17.55
N GLU A 89 11.39 5.27 16.76
CA GLU A 89 12.82 5.24 16.44
C GLU A 89 13.56 6.44 17.04
N LYS A 90 14.37 6.19 18.07
CA LYS A 90 15.19 7.23 18.73
C LYS A 90 16.66 7.19 18.30
N GLU A 91 17.08 6.17 17.57
CA GLU A 91 18.49 5.92 17.24
C GLU A 91 18.94 6.56 15.91
N SER A 92 17.99 6.94 15.05
CA SER A 92 18.29 7.61 13.78
C SER A 92 18.25 9.13 13.93
N TRP A 93 19.19 9.83 13.28
CA TRP A 93 19.17 11.30 13.18
C TRP A 93 18.09 11.81 12.18
N ARG A 94 17.61 10.93 11.30
CA ARG A 94 16.50 11.23 10.38
C ARG A 94 15.18 10.79 11.02
N PRO A 95 14.16 11.67 11.01
CA PRO A 95 12.82 11.26 11.45
C PRO A 95 12.28 10.15 10.54
N GLY A 96 11.91 8.99 11.14
CA GLY A 96 11.49 7.81 10.38
C GLY A 96 10.28 8.04 9.46
N HIS A 97 9.36 8.95 9.81
CA HIS A 97 8.25 9.32 8.95
C HIS A 97 8.69 10.07 7.67
N ILE A 98 9.77 10.86 7.71
CA ILE A 98 10.35 11.51 6.52
C ILE A 98 11.04 10.48 5.65
N GLU A 99 11.80 9.56 6.26
CA GLU A 99 12.44 8.48 5.51
C GLU A 99 11.40 7.61 4.78
N LEU A 100 10.30 7.24 5.45
CA LEU A 100 9.21 6.51 4.82
C LEU A 100 8.52 7.33 3.73
N ALA A 101 8.33 8.64 3.90
CA ALA A 101 7.75 9.49 2.87
C ALA A 101 8.60 9.53 1.59
N ASP A 102 9.94 9.63 1.76
CA ASP A 102 10.89 9.66 0.64
C ASP A 102 11.00 8.30 -0.09
N LEU A 103 10.93 7.18 0.65
CA LEU A 103 10.99 5.83 0.09
C LEU A 103 9.71 5.36 -0.58
N THR A 104 8.58 5.99 -0.28
CA THR A 104 7.26 5.52 -0.68
C THR A 104 7.00 5.69 -2.17
N ASN A 105 6.59 4.61 -2.84
CA ASN A 105 6.07 4.62 -4.21
C ASN A 105 4.53 4.67 -4.24
N LEU A 106 3.87 4.30 -3.15
CA LEU A 106 2.43 4.40 -2.95
C LEU A 106 2.11 4.50 -1.46
N LEU A 107 1.35 5.50 -1.07
CA LEU A 107 0.70 5.55 0.24
C LEU A 107 -0.73 4.99 0.11
N LEU A 108 -0.96 3.82 0.71
CA LEU A 108 -2.25 3.13 0.75
C LEU A 108 -2.82 3.20 2.16
N ILE A 109 -3.99 3.82 2.34
CA ILE A 109 -4.67 3.91 3.64
C ILE A 109 -5.89 3.01 3.63
N ALA A 110 -5.82 1.87 4.29
CA ALA A 110 -6.85 0.83 4.29
C ALA A 110 -6.85 0.02 5.61
N PRO A 111 -7.91 0.13 6.43
CA PRO A 111 -9.09 0.99 6.28
C PRO A 111 -8.79 2.47 6.58
N ALA A 112 -9.57 3.37 5.99
CA ALA A 112 -9.56 4.79 6.30
C ALA A 112 -10.86 5.22 7.00
N THR A 113 -10.75 5.74 8.22
CA THR A 113 -11.87 6.30 8.99
C THR A 113 -12.24 7.70 8.52
N ALA A 114 -13.43 8.19 8.89
CA ALA A 114 -13.81 9.58 8.67
C ALA A 114 -12.82 10.57 9.33
N HIS A 115 -12.25 10.19 10.47
CA HIS A 115 -11.27 10.99 11.18
C HIS A 115 -10.00 11.21 10.34
N ILE A 116 -9.38 10.12 9.85
CA ILE A 116 -8.16 10.24 9.03
C ILE A 116 -8.42 11.03 7.74
N ILE A 117 -9.58 10.83 7.11
CA ILE A 117 -9.97 11.58 5.91
C ILE A 117 -10.07 13.07 6.20
N ALA A 118 -10.63 13.45 7.35
CA ALA A 118 -10.71 14.84 7.79
C ALA A 118 -9.33 15.44 8.07
N GLU A 119 -8.47 14.73 8.81
CA GLU A 119 -7.09 15.18 9.07
C GLU A 119 -6.31 15.45 7.80
N LEU A 120 -6.34 14.51 6.84
CA LEU A 120 -5.69 14.64 5.53
C LEU A 120 -6.26 15.84 4.74
N ALA A 121 -7.59 16.01 4.72
CA ALA A 121 -8.25 17.10 4.02
C ALA A 121 -7.88 18.48 4.57
N HIS A 122 -7.56 18.56 5.87
CA HIS A 122 -7.18 19.80 6.55
C HIS A 122 -5.66 19.97 6.73
N GLY A 123 -4.85 19.02 6.28
CA GLY A 123 -3.39 19.09 6.37
C GLY A 123 -2.87 18.98 7.81
N LEU A 124 -3.57 18.22 8.65
CA LEU A 124 -3.14 17.99 10.03
C LEU A 124 -2.06 16.90 10.03
N ALA A 125 -1.01 17.07 10.83
CA ALA A 125 0.11 16.14 10.95
C ALA A 125 0.28 15.68 12.41
N GLY A 126 -0.82 15.26 13.04
CA GLY A 126 -0.85 14.88 14.46
C GLY A 126 -0.18 13.54 14.76
N HIS A 127 0.07 12.70 13.76
CA HIS A 127 0.73 11.40 13.91
C HIS A 127 1.49 11.00 12.63
N PRO A 128 2.35 9.93 12.68
CA PRO A 128 3.23 9.59 11.57
C PRO A 128 2.54 9.42 10.22
N LEU A 129 1.36 8.79 10.17
CA LEU A 129 0.64 8.54 8.93
C LEU A 129 0.26 9.84 8.19
N THR A 130 -0.26 10.82 8.92
CA THR A 130 -0.64 12.12 8.35
C THR A 130 0.57 12.97 7.98
N ALA A 131 1.67 12.87 8.74
CA ALA A 131 2.93 13.52 8.41
C ALA A 131 3.55 12.93 7.12
N ILE A 132 3.55 11.60 6.96
CA ILE A 132 3.97 10.92 5.73
C ILE A 132 3.12 11.39 4.54
N ALA A 133 1.80 11.48 4.72
CA ALA A 133 0.90 11.91 3.65
C ALA A 133 1.16 13.37 3.19
N LEU A 134 1.62 14.26 4.09
CA LEU A 134 2.01 15.62 3.74
C LEU A 134 3.40 15.71 3.10
N ALA A 135 4.30 14.78 3.43
CA ALA A 135 5.70 14.83 3.00
C ALA A 135 5.95 14.05 1.70
N THR A 136 5.13 13.03 1.39
CA THR A 136 5.35 12.18 0.22
C THR A 136 4.90 12.84 -1.09
N HIS A 137 5.64 12.54 -2.17
CA HIS A 137 5.23 12.83 -3.55
C HIS A 137 4.58 11.62 -4.25
N ALA A 138 4.51 10.47 -3.57
CA ALA A 138 3.87 9.28 -4.10
C ALA A 138 2.34 9.45 -4.22
N PRO A 139 1.69 8.75 -5.15
CA PRO A 139 0.23 8.69 -5.20
C PRO A 139 -0.34 8.17 -3.88
N ILE A 140 -1.53 8.68 -3.53
CA ILE A 140 -2.25 8.29 -2.31
C ILE A 140 -3.54 7.59 -2.72
N LEU A 141 -3.74 6.35 -2.23
CA LEU A 141 -4.97 5.58 -2.40
C LEU A 141 -5.64 5.39 -1.05
N ILE A 142 -6.91 5.76 -0.96
CA ILE A 142 -7.71 5.67 0.26
C ILE A 142 -8.84 4.66 0.07
N ALA A 143 -8.95 3.69 0.98
CA ALA A 143 -10.06 2.74 1.06
C ALA A 143 -10.89 3.03 2.33
N PRO A 144 -12.02 3.76 2.21
CA PRO A 144 -12.84 4.12 3.36
C PRO A 144 -13.51 2.92 4.01
N ALA A 145 -13.64 2.96 5.35
CA ALA A 145 -14.44 2.01 6.10
C ALA A 145 -15.01 2.67 7.36
N MET A 146 -16.32 2.90 7.37
CA MET A 146 -17.04 3.58 8.45
C MET A 146 -18.51 3.23 8.43
N ASN A 147 -19.27 3.70 9.43
CA ASN A 147 -20.72 3.64 9.41
C ASN A 147 -21.28 4.40 8.20
N GLY A 148 -22.35 3.87 7.55
CA GLY A 148 -22.91 4.47 6.34
C GLY A 148 -23.44 5.90 6.54
N LYS A 149 -23.96 6.22 7.74
CA LYS A 149 -24.40 7.60 8.06
C LYS A 149 -23.21 8.55 8.16
N MET A 150 -22.07 8.07 8.70
CA MET A 150 -20.82 8.86 8.73
C MET A 150 -20.30 9.09 7.32
N TRP A 151 -20.36 8.06 6.45
CA TRP A 151 -19.96 8.20 5.06
C TRP A 151 -20.80 9.21 4.31
N ALA A 152 -22.16 9.12 4.45
CA ALA A 152 -23.09 10.03 3.80
C ALA A 152 -23.12 11.45 4.40
N HIS A 153 -22.45 11.67 5.53
CA HIS A 153 -22.46 12.99 6.18
C HIS A 153 -21.79 14.05 5.29
N PRO A 154 -22.41 15.25 5.11
CA PRO A 154 -21.86 16.31 4.25
C PRO A 154 -20.39 16.62 4.55
N ALA A 155 -20.01 16.75 5.81
CA ALA A 155 -18.62 17.03 6.18
C ALA A 155 -17.63 15.93 5.70
N THR A 156 -18.03 14.67 5.71
CA THR A 156 -17.21 13.56 5.19
C THR A 156 -17.09 13.68 3.67
N GLN A 157 -18.19 13.93 2.98
CA GLN A 157 -18.20 14.06 1.52
C GLN A 157 -17.40 15.30 1.06
N GLU A 158 -17.51 16.42 1.73
CA GLU A 158 -16.69 17.62 1.47
C GLU A 158 -15.19 17.33 1.61
N ASN A 159 -14.78 16.59 2.64
CA ASN A 159 -13.40 16.17 2.83
C ASN A 159 -12.91 15.24 1.73
N VAL A 160 -13.75 14.29 1.31
CA VAL A 160 -13.47 13.37 0.19
C VAL A 160 -13.27 14.15 -1.12
N GLU A 161 -14.18 15.04 -1.45
CA GLU A 161 -14.06 15.86 -2.67
C GLU A 161 -12.84 16.77 -2.64
N LYS A 162 -12.52 17.35 -1.50
CA LYS A 162 -11.31 18.16 -1.30
C LYS A 162 -10.02 17.35 -1.56
N LEU A 163 -9.99 16.10 -1.09
CA LEU A 163 -8.84 15.20 -1.31
C LEU A 163 -8.76 14.75 -2.77
N LYS A 164 -9.89 14.40 -3.39
CA LYS A 164 -9.95 14.08 -4.83
C LYS A 164 -9.43 15.22 -5.69
N ALA A 165 -9.83 16.47 -5.38
CA ALA A 165 -9.35 17.65 -6.08
C ALA A 165 -7.83 17.86 -5.95
N ARG A 166 -7.19 17.26 -4.93
CA ARG A 166 -5.74 17.24 -4.73
C ARG A 166 -5.04 16.01 -5.36
N GLY A 167 -5.78 15.19 -6.12
CA GLY A 167 -5.24 14.00 -6.78
C GLY A 167 -5.21 12.73 -5.92
N VAL A 168 -5.84 12.74 -4.74
CA VAL A 168 -5.98 11.52 -3.93
C VAL A 168 -7.04 10.61 -4.53
N GLU A 169 -6.71 9.34 -4.71
CA GLU A 169 -7.66 8.35 -5.20
C GLU A 169 -8.41 7.65 -4.07
N PHE A 170 -9.67 7.28 -4.38
CA PHE A 170 -10.54 6.54 -3.47
C PHE A 170 -11.02 5.26 -4.12
N ILE A 171 -11.05 4.17 -3.36
CA ILE A 171 -11.66 2.90 -3.75
C ILE A 171 -12.69 2.48 -2.72
N GLY A 172 -13.95 2.42 -3.13
CA GLY A 172 -15.08 2.18 -2.23
C GLY A 172 -15.58 3.46 -1.55
N PRO A 173 -16.32 3.33 -0.42
CA PRO A 173 -16.63 2.07 0.27
C PRO A 173 -17.59 1.15 -0.48
N GLU A 174 -17.69 -0.12 -0.03
CA GLU A 174 -18.63 -1.11 -0.55
C GLU A 174 -19.98 -1.04 0.19
N ASP A 175 -21.05 -1.35 -0.51
CA ASP A 175 -22.39 -1.53 0.09
C ASP A 175 -22.51 -2.91 0.74
N GLY A 176 -23.34 -3.03 1.76
CA GLY A 176 -23.68 -4.30 2.41
C GLY A 176 -23.90 -4.21 3.91
N MET A 177 -23.99 -5.38 4.56
CA MET A 177 -24.21 -5.47 5.99
C MET A 177 -23.04 -4.85 6.76
N LEU A 178 -23.31 -3.86 7.58
CA LEU A 178 -22.36 -3.18 8.46
C LEU A 178 -22.30 -3.86 9.84
N ALA A 179 -21.19 -3.72 10.53
CA ALA A 179 -21.02 -4.27 11.88
C ALA A 179 -22.02 -3.75 12.91
N CYS A 180 -22.65 -2.60 12.64
CA CYS A 180 -23.72 -2.03 13.45
C CYS A 180 -25.13 -2.59 13.17
N GLY A 181 -25.25 -3.63 12.32
CA GLY A 181 -26.47 -4.42 12.15
C GLY A 181 -27.46 -3.91 11.10
N TYR A 182 -27.07 -3.01 10.21
CA TYR A 182 -27.90 -2.63 9.06
C TYR A 182 -27.09 -2.62 7.75
N GLU A 183 -27.79 -2.69 6.63
CA GLU A 183 -27.19 -2.57 5.30
C GLU A 183 -26.95 -1.11 4.93
N GLY A 184 -25.85 -0.86 4.24
CA GLY A 184 -25.52 0.46 3.73
C GLY A 184 -24.10 0.58 3.22
N LEU A 185 -23.85 1.71 2.55
CA LEU A 185 -22.55 2.05 1.98
C LEU A 185 -21.57 2.45 3.10
N GLY A 186 -20.53 1.65 3.34
CA GLY A 186 -19.58 1.94 4.43
C GLY A 186 -18.57 0.84 4.70
N ARG A 187 -18.70 -0.33 4.08
CA ARG A 187 -17.75 -1.43 4.23
C ARG A 187 -16.44 -1.16 3.49
N LEU A 188 -15.34 -1.64 4.06
CA LEU A 188 -14.08 -1.67 3.33
C LEU A 188 -14.26 -2.45 2.02
N TRP A 189 -13.79 -1.89 0.94
CA TRP A 189 -13.77 -2.55 -0.37
C TRP A 189 -13.03 -3.89 -0.32
N LYS A 190 -13.24 -4.74 -1.32
CA LYS A 190 -12.62 -6.07 -1.39
C LYS A 190 -11.10 -5.97 -1.42
N VAL A 191 -10.41 -6.71 -0.54
CA VAL A 191 -8.97 -6.65 -0.37
C VAL A 191 -8.22 -6.91 -1.67
N ASN A 192 -8.65 -7.90 -2.46
CA ASN A 192 -8.03 -8.21 -3.74
C ASN A 192 -8.14 -7.06 -4.76
N GLU A 193 -9.26 -6.34 -4.75
CA GLU A 193 -9.47 -5.20 -5.66
C GLU A 193 -8.69 -3.97 -5.20
N ILE A 194 -8.54 -3.76 -3.87
CA ILE A 194 -7.66 -2.73 -3.32
C ILE A 194 -6.22 -3.01 -3.75
N ALA A 195 -5.74 -4.25 -3.60
CA ALA A 195 -4.40 -4.65 -4.01
C ALA A 195 -4.18 -4.51 -5.52
N PHE A 196 -5.18 -4.88 -6.33
CA PHE A 196 -5.14 -4.68 -7.78
C PHE A 196 -5.04 -3.20 -8.17
N ARG A 197 -5.82 -2.33 -7.50
CA ARG A 197 -5.74 -0.88 -7.75
C ARG A 197 -4.40 -0.29 -7.31
N ALA A 198 -3.86 -0.77 -6.20
CA ALA A 198 -2.53 -0.38 -5.73
C ALA A 198 -1.45 -0.73 -6.77
N GLU A 199 -1.47 -1.95 -7.32
CA GLU A 199 -0.55 -2.40 -8.39
C GLU A 199 -0.66 -1.52 -9.65
N PHE A 200 -1.89 -1.17 -10.03
CA PHE A 200 -2.13 -0.29 -11.17
C PHE A 200 -1.46 1.08 -10.96
N LEU A 201 -1.60 1.69 -9.78
CA LEU A 201 -1.00 2.99 -9.46
C LEU A 201 0.52 2.92 -9.45
N LEU A 202 1.09 1.87 -8.87
CA LEU A 202 2.53 1.65 -8.85
C LEU A 202 3.13 1.56 -10.26
N THR A 203 2.40 0.91 -11.20
CA THR A 203 2.83 0.80 -12.61
C THR A 203 2.64 2.09 -13.41
N GLN A 204 1.64 2.90 -13.10
CA GLN A 204 1.44 4.20 -13.77
C GLN A 204 2.50 5.22 -13.33
N HIS A 205 2.85 5.24 -12.05
CA HIS A 205 3.85 6.14 -11.50
C HIS A 205 5.22 5.96 -12.16
N ASP A 206 5.61 4.74 -12.52
CA ASP A 206 6.85 4.47 -13.25
C ASP A 206 6.90 5.13 -14.62
N LYS A 207 5.76 5.20 -15.32
CA LYS A 207 5.66 5.80 -16.65
C LYS A 207 5.74 7.32 -16.64
N LEU A 208 5.47 7.95 -15.50
CA LEU A 208 5.54 9.41 -15.34
C LEU A 208 6.94 9.89 -14.94
N ILE A 209 7.78 9.00 -14.39
CA ILE A 209 9.14 9.30 -13.93
C ILE A 209 10.19 8.89 -14.98
N ALA A 210 9.83 8.01 -15.91
CA ALA A 210 10.69 7.55 -17.02
C ALA A 210 10.61 8.48 -18.22
#